data_e2d7e1c6ed1bc966714dfe366d2e7a36
#
_entry.id   e2d7e1c6ed1bc966714dfe366d2e7a36
#
_cell.length_a   1.000
_cell.length_b   1.000
_cell.length_c   1.000
_cell.angle_alpha   90.00
_cell.angle_beta   90.00
_cell.angle_gamma   90.00
#
_symmetry.space_group_name_H-M   'P 1'
#
loop_
_entity.id
_entity.type
_entity.pdbx_description
1 polymer ?
#
loop_
_entity_poly.entity_id
_entity_poly.type
_entity_poly.pdbx_seq_one_letter_code
_entity_poly.pdbx_strand_id
1 'polypeptide(L)'
;MMLLFIAILAALIIFIILYVLVTTKSSSEILIKSRLRIMGLGSAEKKPADMYWHEQMNRSLYERLVKPAIDSFVKKIAQMAPSTLRKEAEELVEYSGGFYGLGFNGFVLTVCASTVFFVLLAIWRIRTVGSSAFGIIFLLALGFAAGVGTPFMFLKHVVNVRREAIRRAMPDVLDLLCVSVQAGLGFDGALGKVAAKMKGPLIEEFERLLQELRMGVTRRNALMRLADRCGIEEMRLFTAALIQAEKLGVGMAQVLEIQAENMREIRRQRAKEMAAKLPVKILFPTIIFIFPVLFVVVLGPAVVSLIDTMAKK
;
A
#
# COMPACT_ATOMS: atom_id res chain seq x y z
N MET A 1 -2.36 37.00 14.43
CA MET A 1 -1.32 35.94 14.25
C MET A 1 -1.60 34.71 15.13
N MET A 2 -1.70 34.89 16.44
CA MET A 2 -1.89 33.80 17.39
C MET A 2 -3.17 32.95 17.16
N LEU A 3 -4.33 33.60 16.90
CA LEU A 3 -5.60 32.91 16.60
C LEU A 3 -5.57 32.05 15.34
N LEU A 4 -4.84 32.48 14.30
CA LEU A 4 -4.68 31.71 13.05
C LEU A 4 -3.74 30.52 13.23
N PHE A 5 -2.69 30.66 14.04
CA PHE A 5 -1.82 29.53 14.40
C PHE A 5 -2.60 28.47 15.19
N ILE A 6 -3.46 28.91 16.13
CA ILE A 6 -4.36 28.01 16.88
C ILE A 6 -5.37 27.34 15.95
N ALA A 7 -5.94 28.05 14.96
CA ALA A 7 -6.87 27.48 13.99
C ALA A 7 -6.21 26.43 13.09
N ILE A 8 -4.94 26.62 12.68
CA ILE A 8 -4.18 25.65 11.88
C ILE A 8 -3.81 24.45 12.75
N LEU A 9 -3.37 24.67 14.00
CA LEU A 9 -3.06 23.59 14.92
C LEU A 9 -4.34 22.78 15.22
N ALA A 10 -5.48 23.43 15.39
CA ALA A 10 -6.78 22.77 15.56
C ALA A 10 -7.20 21.98 14.32
N ALA A 11 -7.01 22.55 13.10
CA ALA A 11 -7.28 21.85 11.86
C ALA A 11 -6.37 20.63 11.67
N LEU A 12 -5.08 20.74 12.04
CA LEU A 12 -4.11 19.64 12.02
C LEU A 12 -4.47 18.56 13.05
N ILE A 13 -4.88 18.94 14.24
CA ILE A 13 -5.34 18.02 15.28
C ILE A 13 -6.64 17.33 14.83
N ILE A 14 -7.59 18.06 14.26
CA ILE A 14 -8.83 17.49 13.71
C ILE A 14 -8.52 16.55 12.57
N PHE A 15 -7.59 16.89 11.68
CA PHE A 15 -7.14 16.03 10.59
C PHE A 15 -6.48 14.75 11.12
N ILE A 16 -5.59 14.85 12.11
CA ILE A 16 -4.95 13.70 12.75
C ILE A 16 -5.99 12.85 13.50
N ILE A 17 -6.91 13.46 14.22
CA ILE A 17 -7.99 12.74 14.93
C ILE A 17 -8.92 12.04 13.94
N LEU A 18 -9.31 12.70 12.86
CA LEU A 18 -10.13 12.11 11.79
C LEU A 18 -9.37 10.98 11.09
N TYR A 19 -8.09 11.18 10.81
CA TYR A 19 -7.20 10.17 10.24
C TYR A 19 -7.06 8.95 11.16
N VAL A 20 -6.81 9.17 12.47
CA VAL A 20 -6.70 8.12 13.48
C VAL A 20 -8.05 7.43 13.71
N LEU A 21 -9.16 8.15 13.82
CA LEU A 21 -10.51 7.57 13.96
C LEU A 21 -10.91 6.72 12.76
N VAL A 22 -10.57 7.15 11.58
CA VAL A 22 -10.81 6.43 10.33
C VAL A 22 -9.93 5.17 10.26
N THR A 23 -8.67 5.23 10.73
CA THR A 23 -7.75 4.09 10.70
C THR A 23 -7.99 3.08 11.82
N THR A 24 -8.35 3.51 13.03
CA THR A 24 -8.50 2.61 14.18
C THR A 24 -9.84 1.86 14.21
N LYS A 25 -10.93 2.46 13.71
CA LYS A 25 -12.27 1.84 13.79
C LYS A 25 -12.49 0.69 12.79
N SER A 26 -11.67 0.59 11.74
CA SER A 26 -11.83 -0.45 10.71
C SER A 26 -11.19 -1.80 11.06
N SER A 27 -10.17 -1.83 11.91
CA SER A 27 -9.41 -3.06 12.15
C SER A 27 -10.10 -4.03 13.12
N SER A 28 -10.89 -3.54 14.05
CA SER A 28 -11.49 -4.39 15.10
C SER A 28 -12.80 -5.07 14.68
N GLU A 29 -13.66 -4.41 13.89
CA GLU A 29 -14.95 -5.00 13.48
C GLU A 29 -14.81 -6.11 12.42
N ILE A 30 -13.84 -5.98 11.51
CA ILE A 30 -13.62 -6.97 10.44
C ILE A 30 -13.06 -8.26 11.01
N LEU A 31 -12.15 -8.19 11.98
CA LEU A 31 -11.58 -9.36 12.65
C LEU A 31 -12.60 -10.11 13.51
N ILE A 32 -13.52 -9.40 14.17
CA ILE A 32 -14.56 -10.04 14.99
C ILE A 32 -15.63 -10.69 14.11
N LYS A 33 -16.09 -10.04 13.04
CA LYS A 33 -17.08 -10.59 12.12
C LYS A 33 -16.54 -11.79 11.33
N SER A 34 -15.27 -11.81 10.95
CA SER A 34 -14.66 -12.95 10.28
C SER A 34 -14.48 -14.15 11.23
N ARG A 35 -14.09 -13.91 12.47
CA ARG A 35 -13.98 -14.99 13.50
C ARG A 35 -15.33 -15.59 13.87
N LEU A 36 -16.39 -14.80 14.02
CA LEU A 36 -17.75 -15.30 14.29
C LEU A 36 -18.30 -16.12 13.14
N ARG A 37 -17.97 -15.78 11.87
CA ARG A 37 -18.36 -16.56 10.70
C ARG A 37 -17.63 -17.91 10.60
N ILE A 38 -16.37 -17.96 11.01
CA ILE A 38 -15.54 -19.18 11.00
C ILE A 38 -15.96 -20.16 12.10
N MET A 39 -16.49 -19.67 13.24
CA MET A 39 -16.95 -20.52 14.34
C MET A 39 -18.34 -21.13 14.13
N GLY A 40 -18.95 -21.00 12.94
CA GLY A 40 -20.23 -21.64 12.63
C GLY A 40 -21.43 -21.05 13.38
N LEU A 41 -21.26 -20.01 14.17
CA LEU A 41 -22.32 -19.31 14.90
C LEU A 41 -23.11 -18.33 14.03
N GLY A 42 -22.83 -18.32 12.73
CA GLY A 42 -23.53 -17.54 11.70
C GLY A 42 -24.46 -18.43 10.86
N SER A 43 -25.19 -19.35 11.47
CA SER A 43 -26.29 -20.01 10.79
C SER A 43 -27.28 -18.95 10.30
N ALA A 44 -27.67 -19.08 9.05
CA ALA A 44 -28.66 -18.26 8.38
C ALA A 44 -30.04 -18.52 9.00
N GLU A 45 -30.22 -18.07 10.21
CA GLU A 45 -31.53 -17.95 10.81
C GLU A 45 -32.18 -16.73 10.18
N LYS A 46 -33.23 -16.91 9.39
CA LYS A 46 -34.09 -15.83 8.92
C LYS A 46 -34.58 -15.09 10.17
N LYS A 47 -33.91 -14.01 10.52
CA LYS A 47 -34.36 -13.11 11.60
C LYS A 47 -35.75 -12.61 11.24
N PRO A 48 -36.72 -12.67 12.14
CA PRO A 48 -38.07 -12.13 11.90
C PRO A 48 -37.99 -10.64 11.58
N ALA A 49 -38.90 -10.14 10.75
CA ALA A 49 -38.92 -8.79 10.23
C ALA A 49 -38.82 -7.71 11.32
N ASP A 50 -39.34 -7.98 12.51
CA ASP A 50 -39.35 -7.06 13.67
C ASP A 50 -37.95 -6.76 14.22
N MET A 51 -37.00 -7.65 14.05
CA MET A 51 -35.62 -7.47 14.51
C MET A 51 -34.82 -6.50 13.63
N TYR A 52 -35.21 -6.34 12.36
CA TYR A 52 -34.60 -5.36 11.45
C TYR A 52 -34.86 -3.91 11.87
N TRP A 53 -36.04 -3.63 12.43
CA TRP A 53 -36.42 -2.29 12.88
C TRP A 53 -35.66 -1.87 14.14
N HIS A 54 -35.44 -2.79 15.08
CA HIS A 54 -34.66 -2.53 16.30
C HIS A 54 -33.16 -2.38 16.02
N GLU A 55 -32.61 -3.11 15.05
CA GLU A 55 -31.22 -2.97 14.65
C GLU A 55 -30.95 -1.67 13.88
N GLN A 56 -31.95 -1.14 13.18
CA GLN A 56 -31.89 0.19 12.54
C GLN A 56 -32.06 1.34 13.55
N MET A 57 -32.78 1.14 14.63
CA MET A 57 -32.94 2.17 15.67
C MET A 57 -31.69 2.37 16.53
N ASN A 58 -30.89 1.33 16.75
CA ASN A 58 -29.64 1.38 17.55
C ASN A 58 -28.40 1.84 16.77
N ARG A 59 -28.52 2.13 15.46
CA ARG A 59 -27.42 2.74 14.70
C ARG A 59 -27.24 4.19 15.13
N SER A 60 -26.00 4.56 15.48
CA SER A 60 -25.66 5.93 15.87
C SER A 60 -26.14 6.95 14.82
N LEU A 61 -26.54 8.14 15.22
CA LEU A 61 -26.96 9.23 14.35
C LEU A 61 -25.93 9.52 13.23
N TYR A 62 -24.66 9.23 13.52
CA TYR A 62 -23.56 9.28 12.58
C TYR A 62 -23.76 8.31 11.40
N GLU A 63 -24.19 7.07 11.64
CA GLU A 63 -24.40 6.08 10.56
C GLU A 63 -25.65 6.36 9.72
N ARG A 64 -26.66 7.04 10.29
CA ARG A 64 -27.93 7.33 9.62
C ARG A 64 -27.88 8.59 8.74
N LEU A 65 -27.21 9.64 9.19
CA LEU A 65 -27.24 10.96 8.56
C LEU A 65 -25.92 11.33 7.90
N VAL A 66 -24.81 11.07 8.60
CA VAL A 66 -23.48 11.53 8.16
C VAL A 66 -22.90 10.61 7.11
N LYS A 67 -23.02 9.30 7.27
CA LYS A 67 -22.46 8.32 6.31
C LYS A 67 -23.07 8.42 4.91
N PRO A 68 -24.42 8.46 4.71
CA PRO A 68 -25.00 8.61 3.37
C PRO A 68 -24.73 9.97 2.75
N ALA A 69 -24.64 11.04 3.55
CA ALA A 69 -24.28 12.37 3.07
C ALA A 69 -22.82 12.40 2.58
N ILE A 70 -21.91 11.82 3.35
CA ILE A 70 -20.50 11.69 2.97
C ILE A 70 -20.37 10.83 1.71
N ASP A 71 -21.02 9.66 1.63
CA ASP A 71 -20.96 8.77 0.48
C ASP A 71 -21.50 9.44 -0.80
N SER A 72 -22.56 10.24 -0.68
CA SER A 72 -23.11 11.00 -1.81
C SER A 72 -22.18 12.11 -2.27
N PHE A 73 -21.54 12.80 -1.32
CA PHE A 73 -20.57 13.87 -1.60
C PHE A 73 -19.30 13.31 -2.22
N VAL A 74 -18.78 12.21 -1.68
CA VAL A 74 -17.63 11.47 -2.21
C VAL A 74 -17.88 10.98 -3.64
N LYS A 75 -19.06 10.41 -3.91
CA LYS A 75 -19.44 9.99 -5.27
C LYS A 75 -19.47 11.16 -6.26
N LYS A 76 -20.01 12.31 -5.87
CA LYS A 76 -20.02 13.51 -6.71
C LYS A 76 -18.62 14.02 -7.04
N ILE A 77 -17.73 14.09 -6.06
CA ILE A 77 -16.34 14.51 -6.24
C ILE A 77 -15.57 13.47 -7.10
N ALA A 78 -15.76 12.18 -6.83
CA ALA A 78 -15.13 11.11 -7.61
C ALA A 78 -15.56 11.12 -9.09
N GLN A 79 -16.79 11.61 -9.41
CA GLN A 79 -17.26 11.79 -10.78
C GLN A 79 -16.62 12.99 -11.49
N MET A 80 -16.17 14.01 -10.75
CA MET A 80 -15.47 15.18 -11.32
C MET A 80 -13.99 14.89 -11.60
N ALA A 81 -13.41 13.84 -11.00
CA ALA A 81 -12.04 13.44 -11.26
C ALA A 81 -11.89 12.85 -12.68
N PRO A 82 -10.76 13.12 -13.38
CA PRO A 82 -10.47 12.52 -14.68
C PRO A 82 -10.54 10.97 -14.57
N SER A 83 -11.16 10.35 -15.60
CA SER A 83 -11.39 8.89 -15.62
C SER A 83 -10.10 8.06 -15.47
N THR A 84 -8.97 8.58 -15.93
CA THR A 84 -7.65 7.97 -15.79
C THR A 84 -7.17 7.90 -14.34
N LEU A 85 -7.27 9.00 -13.60
CA LEU A 85 -6.88 9.06 -12.17
C LEU A 85 -7.80 8.21 -11.30
N ARG A 86 -9.07 8.16 -11.65
CA ARG A 86 -10.04 7.34 -10.93
C ARG A 86 -9.73 5.85 -11.06
N LYS A 87 -9.49 5.36 -12.28
CA LYS A 87 -9.14 3.96 -12.53
C LYS A 87 -7.84 3.58 -11.82
N GLU A 88 -6.79 4.42 -11.93
CA GLU A 88 -5.52 4.19 -11.25
C GLU A 88 -5.70 4.14 -9.73
N ALA A 89 -6.55 5.00 -9.16
CA ALA A 89 -6.85 5.00 -7.73
C ALA A 89 -7.66 3.76 -7.30
N GLU A 90 -8.67 3.35 -8.09
CA GLU A 90 -9.46 2.14 -7.83
C GLU A 90 -8.57 0.90 -7.83
N GLU A 91 -7.69 0.74 -8.82
CA GLU A 91 -6.72 -0.35 -8.90
C GLU A 91 -5.73 -0.34 -7.72
N LEU A 92 -5.17 0.83 -7.38
CA LEU A 92 -4.24 0.94 -6.25
C LEU A 92 -4.91 0.62 -4.90
N VAL A 93 -6.18 1.01 -4.72
CA VAL A 93 -6.94 0.66 -3.51
C VAL A 93 -7.21 -0.85 -3.44
N GLU A 94 -7.48 -1.49 -4.57
CA GLU A 94 -7.65 -2.95 -4.63
C GLU A 94 -6.34 -3.67 -4.28
N TYR A 95 -5.20 -3.25 -4.86
CA TYR A 95 -3.88 -3.79 -4.55
C TYR A 95 -3.43 -3.55 -3.10
N SER A 96 -3.94 -2.51 -2.43
CA SER A 96 -3.64 -2.26 -1.02
C SER A 96 -4.32 -3.26 -0.07
N GLY A 97 -5.22 -4.11 -0.58
CA GLY A 97 -6.03 -5.01 0.22
C GLY A 97 -7.22 -4.32 0.91
N GLY A 98 -7.65 -3.17 0.35
CA GLY A 98 -8.56 -2.22 0.96
C GLY A 98 -7.78 -1.27 1.89
N PHE A 99 -7.56 -0.03 1.45
CA PHE A 99 -6.82 1.00 2.20
C PHE A 99 -7.34 1.08 3.64
N TYR A 100 -6.65 0.44 4.59
CA TYR A 100 -7.06 0.30 5.99
C TYR A 100 -8.53 -0.15 6.19
N GLY A 101 -9.10 -0.94 5.26
CA GLY A 101 -10.49 -1.39 5.33
C GLY A 101 -11.55 -0.39 4.86
N LEU A 102 -11.16 0.77 4.35
CA LEU A 102 -12.09 1.86 3.98
C LEU A 102 -12.55 1.83 2.53
N GLY A 103 -11.92 1.02 1.67
CA GLY A 103 -12.24 1.00 0.26
C GLY A 103 -11.96 2.33 -0.48
N PHE A 104 -12.45 2.44 -1.71
CA PHE A 104 -12.27 3.62 -2.56
C PHE A 104 -12.85 4.91 -1.97
N ASN A 105 -14.03 4.83 -1.32
CA ASN A 105 -14.67 6.00 -0.70
C ASN A 105 -13.82 6.62 0.41
N GLY A 106 -13.14 5.79 1.21
CA GLY A 106 -12.22 6.27 2.26
C GLY A 106 -11.00 6.96 1.68
N PHE A 107 -10.46 6.45 0.58
CA PHE A 107 -9.34 7.10 -0.11
C PHE A 107 -9.74 8.48 -0.65
N VAL A 108 -10.89 8.61 -1.33
CA VAL A 108 -11.38 9.90 -1.82
C VAL A 108 -11.56 10.90 -0.67
N LEU A 109 -12.04 10.44 0.47
CA LEU A 109 -12.21 11.29 1.66
C LEU A 109 -10.85 11.80 2.20
N THR A 110 -9.81 10.95 2.22
CA THR A 110 -8.46 11.38 2.61
C THR A 110 -7.86 12.38 1.62
N VAL A 111 -8.12 12.21 0.30
CA VAL A 111 -7.70 13.18 -0.72
C VAL A 111 -8.39 14.53 -0.51
N CYS A 112 -9.70 14.55 -0.27
CA CYS A 112 -10.44 15.79 0.00
C CYS A 112 -9.93 16.49 1.26
N ALA A 113 -9.75 15.76 2.35
CA ALA A 113 -9.24 16.32 3.61
C ALA A 113 -7.82 16.89 3.46
N SER A 114 -6.94 16.17 2.76
CA SER A 114 -5.58 16.62 2.45
C SER A 114 -5.59 17.89 1.59
N THR A 115 -6.42 17.94 0.55
CA THR A 115 -6.53 19.09 -0.35
C THR A 115 -7.02 20.33 0.39
N VAL A 116 -8.07 20.20 1.23
CA VAL A 116 -8.56 21.30 2.07
C VAL A 116 -7.47 21.80 3.01
N PHE A 117 -6.73 20.90 3.66
CA PHE A 117 -5.62 21.26 4.55
C PHE A 117 -4.54 22.07 3.85
N PHE A 118 -4.04 21.61 2.69
CA PHE A 118 -2.99 22.30 1.96
C PHE A 118 -3.44 23.64 1.37
N VAL A 119 -4.70 23.76 0.93
CA VAL A 119 -5.28 25.03 0.45
C VAL A 119 -5.41 26.03 1.60
N LEU A 120 -5.87 25.62 2.78
CA LEU A 120 -5.92 26.47 3.97
C LEU A 120 -4.52 26.96 4.38
N LEU A 121 -3.52 26.09 4.30
CA LEU A 121 -2.13 26.42 4.58
C LEU A 121 -1.58 27.43 3.54
N ALA A 122 -1.92 27.28 2.27
CA ALA A 122 -1.59 28.24 1.21
C ALA A 122 -2.24 29.61 1.46
N ILE A 123 -3.52 29.66 1.82
CA ILE A 123 -4.24 30.91 2.15
C ILE A 123 -3.60 31.59 3.36
N TRP A 124 -3.25 30.82 4.39
CA TRP A 124 -2.55 31.37 5.56
C TRP A 124 -1.19 32.00 5.17
N ARG A 125 -0.44 31.31 4.32
CA ARG A 125 0.86 31.79 3.84
C ARG A 125 0.74 33.09 3.03
N ILE A 126 -0.28 33.19 2.18
CA ILE A 126 -0.60 34.41 1.40
C ILE A 126 -0.88 35.58 2.34
N ARG A 127 -1.65 35.37 3.40
CA ARG A 127 -1.98 36.46 4.37
C ARG A 127 -0.81 36.92 5.20
N THR A 128 0.18 36.05 5.46
CA THR A 128 1.34 36.39 6.30
C THR A 128 2.46 37.10 5.55
N VAL A 129 2.65 36.83 4.25
CA VAL A 129 3.82 37.30 3.48
C VAL A 129 3.48 38.42 2.50
N GLY A 130 2.18 38.68 2.23
CA GLY A 130 1.78 39.69 1.27
C GLY A 130 2.32 39.35 -0.13
N SER A 131 1.62 38.51 -0.88
CA SER A 131 2.11 38.03 -2.19
C SER A 131 1.53 38.88 -3.33
N SER A 132 2.31 39.06 -4.41
CA SER A 132 1.81 39.54 -5.70
C SER A 132 0.70 38.65 -6.23
N ALA A 133 -0.18 39.15 -7.10
CA ALA A 133 -1.28 38.37 -7.71
C ALA A 133 -0.80 37.08 -8.36
N PHE A 134 0.36 37.08 -9.01
CA PHE A 134 0.99 35.87 -9.57
C PHE A 134 1.42 34.88 -8.47
N GLY A 135 1.98 35.38 -7.35
CA GLY A 135 2.37 34.56 -6.21
C GLY A 135 1.17 33.87 -5.53
N ILE A 136 0.01 34.54 -5.49
CA ILE A 136 -1.24 33.98 -4.94
C ILE A 136 -1.70 32.78 -5.77
N ILE A 137 -1.78 32.94 -7.09
CA ILE A 137 -2.19 31.87 -8.02
C ILE A 137 -1.21 30.70 -7.94
N PHE A 138 0.09 30.96 -7.92
CA PHE A 138 1.12 29.92 -7.82
C PHE A 138 1.04 29.14 -6.51
N LEU A 139 0.87 29.81 -5.36
CA LEU A 139 0.75 29.17 -4.05
C LEU A 139 -0.53 28.32 -3.93
N LEU A 140 -1.66 28.80 -4.47
CA LEU A 140 -2.91 28.02 -4.50
C LEU A 140 -2.79 26.80 -5.39
N ALA A 141 -2.20 26.93 -6.58
CA ALA A 141 -1.95 25.81 -7.49
C ALA A 141 -1.01 24.76 -6.86
N LEU A 142 0.05 25.22 -6.18
CA LEU A 142 0.99 24.36 -5.46
C LEU A 142 0.29 23.63 -4.28
N GLY A 143 -0.53 24.36 -3.51
CA GLY A 143 -1.31 23.78 -2.41
C GLY A 143 -2.29 22.71 -2.89
N PHE A 144 -2.98 22.97 -4.00
CA PHE A 144 -3.88 21.98 -4.61
C PHE A 144 -3.12 20.75 -5.13
N ALA A 145 -2.02 20.96 -5.85
CA ALA A 145 -1.18 19.86 -6.36
C ALA A 145 -0.58 19.00 -5.23
N ALA A 146 -0.09 19.64 -4.16
CA ALA A 146 0.42 18.95 -2.98
C ALA A 146 -0.70 18.20 -2.25
N GLY A 147 -1.89 18.77 -2.13
CA GLY A 147 -3.05 18.17 -1.47
C GLY A 147 -3.53 16.89 -2.15
N VAL A 148 -3.52 16.84 -3.47
CA VAL A 148 -3.87 15.64 -4.25
C VAL A 148 -2.69 14.67 -4.33
N GLY A 149 -1.47 15.17 -4.51
CA GLY A 149 -0.27 14.35 -4.71
C GLY A 149 0.14 13.54 -3.47
N THR A 150 0.03 14.13 -2.27
CA THR A 150 0.47 13.48 -1.02
C THR A 150 -0.26 12.16 -0.75
N PRO A 151 -1.61 12.06 -0.74
CA PRO A 151 -2.29 10.80 -0.49
C PRO A 151 -2.07 9.78 -1.61
N PHE A 152 -1.86 10.22 -2.85
CA PHE A 152 -1.53 9.33 -3.96
C PHE A 152 -0.14 8.69 -3.81
N MET A 153 0.87 9.49 -3.42
CA MET A 153 2.21 8.98 -3.12
C MET A 153 2.19 8.02 -1.93
N PHE A 154 1.41 8.35 -0.90
CA PHE A 154 1.25 7.49 0.26
C PHE A 154 0.59 6.16 -0.10
N LEU A 155 -0.48 6.17 -0.90
CA LEU A 155 -1.15 4.95 -1.37
C LEU A 155 -0.20 4.08 -2.21
N LYS A 156 0.54 4.67 -3.15
CA LYS A 156 1.58 3.95 -3.93
C LYS A 156 2.64 3.33 -3.03
N HIS A 157 3.06 4.03 -1.99
CA HIS A 157 4.02 3.49 -1.02
C HIS A 157 3.45 2.27 -0.28
N VAL A 158 2.21 2.36 0.24
CA VAL A 158 1.54 1.25 0.93
C VAL A 158 1.40 0.03 0.02
N VAL A 159 0.97 0.23 -1.23
CA VAL A 159 0.87 -0.84 -2.24
C VAL A 159 2.23 -1.48 -2.50
N ASN A 160 3.29 -0.68 -2.66
CA ASN A 160 4.64 -1.19 -2.91
C ASN A 160 5.17 -1.99 -1.71
N VAL A 161 4.94 -1.53 -0.49
CA VAL A 161 5.31 -2.26 0.74
C VAL A 161 4.57 -3.60 0.82
N ARG A 162 3.26 -3.62 0.52
CA ARG A 162 2.46 -4.85 0.49
C ARG A 162 2.96 -5.83 -0.60
N ARG A 163 3.17 -5.35 -1.81
CA ARG A 163 3.72 -6.15 -2.93
C ARG A 163 5.07 -6.75 -2.58
N GLU A 164 5.95 -5.97 -1.97
CA GLU A 164 7.26 -6.44 -1.56
C GLU A 164 7.16 -7.47 -0.42
N ALA A 165 6.23 -7.31 0.52
CA ALA A 165 5.96 -8.30 1.57
C ALA A 165 5.45 -9.62 0.98
N ILE A 166 4.52 -9.57 0.00
CA ILE A 166 4.05 -10.75 -0.73
C ILE A 166 5.22 -11.45 -1.45
N ARG A 167 6.02 -10.68 -2.20
CA ARG A 167 7.17 -11.19 -2.95
C ARG A 167 8.20 -11.90 -2.07
N ARG A 168 8.49 -11.32 -0.89
CA ARG A 168 9.43 -11.93 0.07
C ARG A 168 8.91 -13.21 0.69
N ALA A 169 7.60 -13.31 0.92
CA ALA A 169 6.99 -14.48 1.51
C ALA A 169 6.82 -15.64 0.52
N MET A 170 6.81 -15.36 -0.81
CA MET A 170 6.53 -16.39 -1.83
C MET A 170 7.44 -17.62 -1.76
N PRO A 171 8.78 -17.52 -1.67
CA PRO A 171 9.63 -18.71 -1.66
C PRO A 171 9.30 -19.64 -0.49
N ASP A 172 9.22 -19.10 0.71
CA ASP A 172 8.99 -19.88 1.93
C ASP A 172 7.59 -20.54 1.92
N VAL A 173 6.59 -19.85 1.36
CA VAL A 173 5.23 -20.34 1.20
C VAL A 173 5.17 -21.46 0.14
N LEU A 174 5.86 -21.30 -0.99
CA LEU A 174 5.92 -22.31 -2.04
C LEU A 174 6.66 -23.57 -1.58
N ASP A 175 7.72 -23.43 -0.81
CA ASP A 175 8.43 -24.55 -0.19
C ASP A 175 7.50 -25.36 0.70
N LEU A 176 6.72 -24.69 1.55
CA LEU A 176 5.77 -25.37 2.44
C LEU A 176 4.62 -26.03 1.67
N LEU A 177 4.14 -25.38 0.59
CA LEU A 177 3.15 -25.97 -0.32
C LEU A 177 3.71 -27.22 -1.00
N CYS A 178 4.92 -27.16 -1.55
CA CYS A 178 5.60 -28.25 -2.20
C CYS A 178 5.70 -29.47 -1.28
N VAL A 179 6.25 -29.30 -0.07
CA VAL A 179 6.37 -30.36 0.94
C VAL A 179 5.00 -30.93 1.32
N SER A 180 3.97 -30.09 1.45
CA SER A 180 2.63 -30.54 1.83
C SER A 180 1.97 -31.37 0.72
N VAL A 181 2.17 -31.00 -0.56
CA VAL A 181 1.63 -31.74 -1.71
C VAL A 181 2.42 -33.04 -1.92
N GLN A 182 3.75 -33.04 -1.75
CA GLN A 182 4.59 -34.24 -1.80
C GLN A 182 4.23 -35.23 -0.68
N ALA A 183 3.78 -34.74 0.48
CA ALA A 183 3.25 -35.57 1.56
C ALA A 183 1.85 -36.12 1.28
N GLY A 184 1.29 -35.95 0.06
CA GLY A 184 0.01 -36.51 -0.37
C GLY A 184 -1.22 -35.62 -0.11
N LEU A 185 -1.04 -34.39 0.38
CA LEU A 185 -2.15 -33.45 0.48
C LEU A 185 -2.50 -32.92 -0.91
N GLY A 186 -3.80 -32.85 -1.23
CA GLY A 186 -4.25 -32.12 -2.42
C GLY A 186 -3.88 -30.63 -2.31
N PHE A 187 -3.78 -29.94 -3.44
CA PHE A 187 -3.40 -28.53 -3.50
C PHE A 187 -4.20 -27.63 -2.53
N ASP A 188 -5.53 -27.82 -2.49
CA ASP A 188 -6.41 -27.02 -1.62
C ASP A 188 -6.16 -27.34 -0.13
N GLY A 189 -5.87 -28.59 0.20
CA GLY A 189 -5.48 -29.00 1.55
C GLY A 189 -4.12 -28.44 1.97
N ALA A 190 -3.16 -28.42 1.04
CA ALA A 190 -1.85 -27.81 1.26
C ALA A 190 -1.96 -26.30 1.51
N LEU A 191 -2.77 -25.58 0.70
CA LEU A 191 -3.07 -24.17 0.92
C LEU A 191 -3.69 -23.91 2.30
N GLY A 192 -4.65 -24.74 2.72
CA GLY A 192 -5.25 -24.63 4.04
C GLY A 192 -4.26 -24.82 5.18
N LYS A 193 -3.31 -25.77 5.02
CA LYS A 193 -2.25 -26.02 6.00
C LYS A 193 -1.27 -24.85 6.10
N VAL A 194 -0.90 -24.26 4.96
CA VAL A 194 -0.05 -23.05 4.91
C VAL A 194 -0.75 -21.88 5.58
N ALA A 195 -2.03 -21.65 5.28
CA ALA A 195 -2.83 -20.58 5.88
C ALA A 195 -2.96 -20.72 7.40
N ALA A 196 -3.02 -21.94 7.91
CA ALA A 196 -3.05 -22.19 9.36
C ALA A 196 -1.70 -21.95 10.05
N LYS A 197 -0.58 -22.10 9.34
CA LYS A 197 0.78 -22.05 9.91
C LYS A 197 1.47 -20.69 9.76
N MET A 198 1.18 -19.97 8.69
CA MET A 198 1.82 -18.68 8.36
C MET A 198 0.83 -17.52 8.47
N LYS A 199 1.36 -16.31 8.57
CA LYS A 199 0.55 -15.07 8.58
C LYS A 199 1.19 -14.05 7.64
N GLY A 200 0.38 -13.14 7.12
CA GLY A 200 0.85 -12.04 6.27
C GLY A 200 -0.03 -11.81 5.06
N PRO A 201 0.28 -10.77 4.26
CA PRO A 201 -0.58 -10.35 3.16
C PRO A 201 -0.74 -11.41 2.06
N LEU A 202 0.25 -12.27 1.83
CA LEU A 202 0.13 -13.40 0.89
C LEU A 202 -0.85 -14.46 1.42
N ILE A 203 -0.81 -14.73 2.71
CA ILE A 203 -1.68 -15.72 3.34
C ILE A 203 -3.13 -15.26 3.34
N GLU A 204 -3.39 -13.97 3.58
CA GLU A 204 -4.73 -13.39 3.45
C GLU A 204 -5.32 -13.60 2.05
N GLU A 205 -4.50 -13.46 1.00
CA GLU A 205 -4.93 -13.72 -0.37
C GLU A 205 -5.17 -15.20 -0.64
N PHE A 206 -4.40 -16.09 -0.03
CA PHE A 206 -4.65 -17.56 -0.12
C PHE A 206 -5.90 -17.99 0.65
N GLU A 207 -6.19 -17.38 1.79
CA GLU A 207 -7.45 -17.61 2.49
C GLU A 207 -8.66 -17.17 1.64
N ARG A 208 -8.54 -16.03 0.94
CA ARG A 208 -9.56 -15.57 0.00
C ARG A 208 -9.72 -16.53 -1.18
N LEU A 209 -8.61 -17.01 -1.75
CA LEU A 209 -8.63 -18.02 -2.79
C LEU A 209 -9.39 -19.27 -2.34
N LEU A 210 -9.10 -19.78 -1.14
CA LEU A 210 -9.81 -20.95 -0.57
C LEU A 210 -11.30 -20.68 -0.35
N GLN A 211 -11.67 -19.47 0.07
CA GLN A 211 -13.07 -19.07 0.21
C GLN A 211 -13.78 -19.04 -1.14
N GLU A 212 -13.15 -18.47 -2.19
CA GLU A 212 -13.70 -18.45 -3.55
C GLU A 212 -13.92 -19.86 -4.10
N LEU A 213 -12.97 -20.77 -3.89
CA LEU A 213 -13.11 -22.17 -4.29
C LEU A 213 -14.26 -22.87 -3.55
N ARG A 214 -14.41 -22.63 -2.24
CA ARG A 214 -15.54 -23.18 -1.45
C ARG A 214 -16.90 -22.60 -1.86
N MET A 215 -16.94 -21.39 -2.39
CA MET A 215 -18.15 -20.77 -2.95
C MET A 215 -18.48 -21.24 -4.37
N GLY A 216 -17.68 -22.16 -4.95
CA GLY A 216 -17.92 -22.74 -6.27
C GLY A 216 -17.34 -21.94 -7.43
N VAL A 217 -16.47 -20.95 -7.17
CA VAL A 217 -15.72 -20.28 -8.23
C VAL A 217 -14.75 -21.29 -8.86
N THR A 218 -14.71 -21.36 -10.18
CA THR A 218 -13.78 -22.25 -10.88
C THR A 218 -12.33 -21.93 -10.50
N ARG A 219 -11.49 -22.96 -10.32
CA ARG A 219 -10.08 -22.82 -9.90
C ARG A 219 -9.32 -21.85 -10.80
N ARG A 220 -9.50 -21.95 -12.10
CA ARG A 220 -8.90 -21.02 -13.07
C ARG A 220 -9.24 -19.56 -12.76
N ASN A 221 -10.50 -19.24 -12.56
CA ASN A 221 -10.93 -17.86 -12.31
C ASN A 221 -10.45 -17.38 -10.94
N ALA A 222 -10.46 -18.22 -9.92
CA ALA A 222 -9.98 -17.91 -8.59
C ALA A 222 -8.45 -17.62 -8.59
N LEU A 223 -7.66 -18.42 -9.33
CA LEU A 223 -6.22 -18.19 -9.52
C LEU A 223 -5.92 -16.91 -10.30
N MET A 224 -6.70 -16.61 -11.35
CA MET A 224 -6.54 -15.35 -12.09
C MET A 224 -6.81 -14.14 -11.19
N ARG A 225 -7.90 -14.17 -10.42
CA ARG A 225 -8.20 -13.10 -9.43
C ARG A 225 -7.12 -12.95 -8.37
N LEU A 226 -6.53 -14.07 -7.91
CA LEU A 226 -5.39 -14.05 -6.98
C LEU A 226 -4.21 -13.29 -7.58
N ALA A 227 -3.85 -13.59 -8.85
CA ALA A 227 -2.77 -12.90 -9.55
C ALA A 227 -3.02 -11.39 -9.67
N ASP A 228 -4.25 -11.02 -10.05
CA ASP A 228 -4.65 -9.62 -10.19
C ASP A 228 -4.58 -8.90 -8.84
N ARG A 229 -5.12 -9.46 -7.75
CA ARG A 229 -5.09 -8.84 -6.41
C ARG A 229 -3.68 -8.70 -5.84
N CYS A 230 -2.80 -9.67 -6.07
CA CYS A 230 -1.41 -9.56 -5.63
C CYS A 230 -0.62 -8.51 -6.40
N GLY A 231 -0.91 -8.33 -7.69
CA GLY A 231 -0.31 -7.31 -8.55
C GLY A 231 1.21 -7.40 -8.70
N ILE A 232 1.78 -8.60 -8.58
CA ILE A 232 3.21 -8.89 -8.78
C ILE A 232 3.40 -9.92 -9.89
N GLU A 233 4.45 -9.76 -10.67
CA GLU A 233 4.72 -10.62 -11.83
C GLU A 233 4.96 -12.08 -11.45
N GLU A 234 5.66 -12.31 -10.34
CA GLU A 234 5.95 -13.63 -9.84
C GLU A 234 4.68 -14.44 -9.53
N MET A 235 3.63 -13.77 -8.97
CA MET A 235 2.35 -14.42 -8.70
C MET A 235 1.60 -14.72 -10.00
N ARG A 236 1.69 -13.83 -10.99
CA ARG A 236 1.08 -14.05 -12.31
C ARG A 236 1.68 -15.26 -13.02
N LEU A 237 3.01 -15.38 -13.01
CA LEU A 237 3.72 -16.53 -13.58
C LEU A 237 3.35 -17.83 -12.83
N PHE A 238 3.32 -17.79 -11.50
CA PHE A 238 2.94 -18.92 -10.66
C PHE A 238 1.51 -19.41 -10.96
N THR A 239 0.54 -18.52 -10.96
CA THR A 239 -0.86 -18.89 -11.24
C THR A 239 -1.06 -19.36 -12.67
N ALA A 240 -0.37 -18.78 -13.65
CA ALA A 240 -0.39 -19.24 -15.04
C ALA A 240 0.17 -20.66 -15.18
N ALA A 241 1.28 -20.97 -14.51
CA ALA A 241 1.86 -22.31 -14.48
C ALA A 241 0.90 -23.35 -13.89
N LEU A 242 0.22 -23.01 -12.77
CA LEU A 242 -0.80 -23.89 -12.15
C LEU A 242 -1.99 -24.14 -13.08
N ILE A 243 -2.49 -23.10 -13.75
CA ILE A 243 -3.62 -23.21 -14.69
C ILE A 243 -3.22 -24.10 -15.90
N GLN A 244 -1.99 -23.98 -16.39
CA GLN A 244 -1.50 -24.82 -17.48
C GLN A 244 -1.30 -26.26 -17.04
N ALA A 245 -0.74 -26.49 -15.85
CA ALA A 245 -0.57 -27.84 -15.28
C ALA A 245 -1.92 -28.57 -15.15
N GLU A 246 -2.94 -27.89 -14.67
CA GLU A 246 -4.30 -28.45 -14.55
C GLU A 246 -4.88 -28.83 -15.92
N LYS A 247 -4.66 -28.01 -16.95
CA LYS A 247 -5.12 -28.31 -18.32
C LYS A 247 -4.40 -29.52 -18.95
N LEU A 248 -3.11 -29.65 -18.67
CA LEU A 248 -2.27 -30.71 -19.25
C LEU A 248 -2.29 -32.00 -18.43
N GLY A 249 -2.94 -31.99 -17.24
CA GLY A 249 -2.96 -33.14 -16.32
C GLY A 249 -1.59 -33.43 -15.69
N VAL A 250 -0.67 -32.43 -15.68
CA VAL A 250 0.66 -32.59 -15.06
C VAL A 250 0.52 -32.58 -13.54
N GLY A 251 1.32 -33.38 -12.85
CA GLY A 251 1.31 -33.46 -11.39
C GLY A 251 1.61 -32.10 -10.73
N MET A 252 0.71 -31.63 -9.89
CA MET A 252 0.85 -30.33 -9.20
C MET A 252 2.14 -30.25 -8.37
N ALA A 253 2.60 -31.37 -7.78
CA ALA A 253 3.85 -31.42 -7.02
C ALA A 253 5.06 -31.00 -7.86
N GLN A 254 5.18 -31.50 -9.06
CA GLN A 254 6.27 -31.17 -9.97
C GLN A 254 6.29 -29.70 -10.37
N VAL A 255 5.11 -29.13 -10.64
CA VAL A 255 5.00 -27.70 -11.00
C VAL A 255 5.36 -26.82 -9.81
N LEU A 256 4.91 -27.15 -8.61
CA LEU A 256 5.26 -26.43 -7.38
C LEU A 256 6.75 -26.48 -7.09
N GLU A 257 7.40 -27.63 -7.31
CA GLU A 257 8.84 -27.79 -7.14
C GLU A 257 9.63 -26.88 -8.09
N ILE A 258 9.29 -26.87 -9.38
CA ILE A 258 9.91 -25.98 -10.37
C ILE A 258 9.70 -24.50 -10.00
N GLN A 259 8.49 -24.14 -9.56
CA GLN A 259 8.21 -22.76 -9.17
C GLN A 259 8.94 -22.35 -7.88
N ALA A 260 9.06 -23.23 -6.90
CA ALA A 260 9.84 -22.98 -5.69
C ALA A 260 11.31 -22.73 -6.00
N GLU A 261 11.91 -23.57 -6.87
CA GLU A 261 13.32 -23.39 -7.29
C GLU A 261 13.51 -22.08 -8.06
N ASN A 262 12.61 -21.74 -8.98
CA ASN A 262 12.63 -20.46 -9.69
C ASN A 262 12.59 -19.27 -8.73
N MET A 263 11.75 -19.33 -7.67
CA MET A 263 11.65 -18.25 -6.68
C MET A 263 12.93 -18.13 -5.84
N ARG A 264 13.57 -19.24 -5.49
CA ARG A 264 14.86 -19.23 -4.79
C ARG A 264 15.96 -18.60 -5.66
N GLU A 265 16.00 -18.93 -6.94
CA GLU A 265 16.99 -18.35 -7.87
C GLU A 265 16.75 -16.83 -8.06
N ILE A 266 15.50 -16.40 -8.23
CA ILE A 266 15.15 -14.97 -8.28
C ILE A 266 15.60 -14.25 -7.01
N ARG A 267 15.38 -14.85 -5.83
CA ARG A 267 15.84 -14.29 -4.54
C ARG A 267 17.36 -14.18 -4.50
N ARG A 268 18.07 -15.21 -4.97
CA ARG A 268 19.54 -15.23 -5.04
C ARG A 268 20.08 -14.16 -6.00
N GLN A 269 19.47 -14.01 -7.17
CA GLN A 269 19.84 -12.99 -8.17
C GLN A 269 19.66 -11.58 -7.61
N ARG A 270 18.54 -11.29 -6.96
CA ARG A 270 18.33 -9.98 -6.29
C ARG A 270 19.35 -9.69 -5.21
N ALA A 271 19.73 -10.70 -4.42
CA ALA A 271 20.79 -10.54 -3.44
C ALA A 271 22.14 -10.19 -4.08
N LYS A 272 22.50 -10.87 -5.21
CA LYS A 272 23.69 -10.55 -6.00
C LYS A 272 23.64 -9.15 -6.60
N GLU A 273 22.50 -8.72 -7.15
CA GLU A 273 22.31 -7.36 -7.68
C GLU A 273 22.48 -6.28 -6.61
N MET A 274 21.92 -6.51 -5.41
CA MET A 274 22.12 -5.59 -4.30
C MET A 274 23.58 -5.53 -3.85
N ALA A 275 24.27 -6.67 -3.79
CA ALA A 275 25.68 -6.73 -3.46
C ALA A 275 26.56 -6.03 -4.53
N ALA A 276 26.25 -6.18 -5.81
CA ALA A 276 26.96 -5.53 -6.90
C ALA A 276 26.83 -3.98 -6.88
N LYS A 277 25.79 -3.44 -6.28
CA LYS A 277 25.60 -1.98 -6.12
C LYS A 277 26.36 -1.40 -4.93
N LEU A 278 26.88 -2.22 -4.00
CA LEU A 278 27.58 -1.76 -2.81
C LEU A 278 28.87 -1.00 -3.12
N PRO A 279 29.76 -1.45 -4.03
CA PRO A 279 31.00 -0.73 -4.33
C PRO A 279 30.73 0.71 -4.82
N VAL A 280 29.70 0.88 -5.68
CA VAL A 280 29.33 2.20 -6.21
C VAL A 280 28.80 3.11 -5.09
N LYS A 281 28.02 2.56 -4.15
CA LYS A 281 27.51 3.33 -3.00
C LYS A 281 28.63 3.74 -2.03
N ILE A 282 29.68 2.95 -1.90
CA ILE A 282 30.84 3.26 -1.04
C ILE A 282 31.73 4.29 -1.75
N LEU A 283 31.86 4.22 -3.07
CA LEU A 283 32.71 5.13 -3.84
C LEU A 283 32.30 6.61 -3.69
N PHE A 284 30.99 6.87 -3.66
CA PHE A 284 30.48 8.24 -3.60
C PHE A 284 30.89 8.99 -2.32
N PRO A 285 30.68 8.47 -1.09
CA PRO A 285 31.21 9.10 0.13
C PRO A 285 32.74 9.16 0.15
N THR A 286 33.42 8.12 -0.34
CA THR A 286 34.89 8.08 -0.39
C THR A 286 35.46 9.23 -1.23
N ILE A 287 34.90 9.48 -2.41
CA ILE A 287 35.32 10.62 -3.24
C ILE A 287 35.04 11.94 -2.55
N ILE A 288 33.84 12.13 -1.98
CA ILE A 288 33.47 13.41 -1.35
C ILE A 288 34.35 13.74 -0.15
N PHE A 289 34.78 12.73 0.63
CA PHE A 289 35.58 12.99 1.82
C PHE A 289 37.09 12.95 1.56
N ILE A 290 37.59 12.05 0.71
CA ILE A 290 39.02 11.90 0.48
C ILE A 290 39.53 12.93 -0.55
N PHE A 291 38.75 13.25 -1.61
CA PHE A 291 39.20 14.17 -2.64
C PHE A 291 39.51 15.58 -2.11
N PRO A 292 38.68 16.25 -1.29
CA PRO A 292 39.02 17.55 -0.73
C PRO A 292 40.28 17.54 0.13
N VAL A 293 40.47 16.47 0.93
CA VAL A 293 41.66 16.34 1.79
C VAL A 293 42.92 16.20 0.95
N LEU A 294 42.90 15.35 -0.07
CA LEU A 294 44.03 15.22 -1.00
C LEU A 294 44.33 16.54 -1.72
N PHE A 295 43.28 17.26 -2.10
CA PHE A 295 43.44 18.56 -2.78
C PHE A 295 44.11 19.58 -1.89
N VAL A 296 43.75 19.67 -0.61
CA VAL A 296 44.38 20.54 0.38
C VAL A 296 45.84 20.13 0.62
N VAL A 297 46.14 18.85 0.75
CA VAL A 297 47.50 18.37 1.00
C VAL A 297 48.41 18.60 -0.20
N VAL A 298 47.95 18.38 -1.41
CA VAL A 298 48.75 18.54 -2.64
C VAL A 298 48.91 19.98 -3.07
N LEU A 299 47.84 20.78 -3.02
CA LEU A 299 47.87 22.17 -3.44
C LEU A 299 48.27 23.16 -2.32
N GLY A 300 48.18 22.75 -1.07
CA GLY A 300 48.53 23.60 0.08
C GLY A 300 49.93 24.17 -0.01
N PRO A 301 50.97 23.38 -0.25
CA PRO A 301 52.35 23.90 -0.37
C PRO A 301 52.52 24.87 -1.56
N ALA A 302 51.84 24.59 -2.68
CA ALA A 302 51.88 25.40 -3.88
C ALA A 302 51.23 26.79 -3.64
N VAL A 303 50.08 26.82 -2.95
CA VAL A 303 49.39 28.08 -2.60
C VAL A 303 50.22 28.90 -1.64
N VAL A 304 50.82 28.28 -0.60
CA VAL A 304 51.72 28.97 0.35
C VAL A 304 52.93 29.58 -0.35
N SER A 305 53.58 28.85 -1.23
CA SER A 305 54.74 29.35 -1.98
C SER A 305 54.39 30.51 -2.94
N LEU A 306 53.20 30.49 -3.49
CA LEU A 306 52.69 31.55 -4.38
C LEU A 306 52.36 32.80 -3.59
N ILE A 307 51.78 32.68 -2.41
CA ILE A 307 51.51 33.82 -1.49
C ILE A 307 52.84 34.46 -1.03
N ASP A 308 53.81 33.66 -0.64
CA ASP A 308 55.15 34.14 -0.19
C ASP A 308 55.90 34.88 -1.33
N THR A 309 55.76 34.40 -2.56
CA THR A 309 56.35 35.08 -3.74
C THR A 309 55.68 36.40 -4.06
N MET A 310 54.36 36.49 -3.89
CA MET A 310 53.61 37.74 -4.08
C MET A 310 53.82 38.76 -2.94
N ALA A 311 54.03 38.32 -1.73
CA ALA A 311 54.28 39.16 -0.57
C ALA A 311 55.73 39.79 -0.55
N LYS A 312 56.65 39.21 -1.32
CA LYS A 312 58.02 39.73 -1.49
C LYS A 312 58.20 40.70 -2.65
N LYS A 313 57.12 41.00 -3.40
CA LYS A 313 57.09 42.04 -4.43
C LYS A 313 56.35 43.29 -3.92
#